data_06cdc349c8082dc735c45d95e270657a
#
_entry.id   06cdc349c8082dc735c45d95e270657a
#
_cell.length_a   1.000
_cell.length_b   1.000
_cell.length_c   1.000
_cell.angle_alpha   90.00
_cell.angle_beta   90.00
_cell.angle_gamma   90.00
#
_symmetry.space_group_name_H-M   'P 1'
#
loop_
_entity.id
_entity.type
_entity.pdbx_description
1 polymer ?
#
loop_
_entity_poly.entity_id
_entity_poly.type
_entity_poly.pdbx_seq_one_letter_code
_entity_poly.pdbx_strand_id
1 'polypeptide(L)'
;MTNITQLMTAFFDFLSSQDKNWSLCTFPFMASFLVFFAIYIGLNRYRQTWTKAYVIAFSLFFAFKANGVLMWLLPIVTISSWYLTRFMMRLKRGKVRKIGLAIVILTELLPLLYYKYSNFTLEIFHELLRSNFTPEKMLLPVGISFFTFQAISYTVDIYKGRYPKTAELIDYTFYLTFFPLLIAGPITRAEVLLPQVQTPKDNVNENLVYKGLWLIICGLIKKALIADYIAQYNNIVFDAPASQSGFGNLMGVLGFSVQIYFDFSGYSDLAIGVAALMGYELKDNFRFPYQSLNLTEFWHRWHIALSTWFRDYLYIPLGGNRKGELRTYLNSFLAMIVAGLWHGASWMFIVWGVLHGIGLVIHKFCRNNGLDKIPDNKYTKGISWFITFSYVSLAWIFFRAADMTTATTLIDNILHTISLADAYTFLMEYPLWLAVVLISLEIHSIRETDYNWLQSKFINSSWLVKLCIFAVVMQLVINLSHHSIQPFIYTQF
;
A
#
# COMPACT_ATOMS: atom_id res chain seq x y z
N MET A 1 2.58 -27.73 -37.86
CA MET A 1 2.85 -28.36 -36.55
C MET A 1 3.79 -27.53 -35.65
N THR A 2 4.74 -26.80 -36.21
CA THR A 2 5.70 -25.94 -35.46
C THR A 2 5.04 -24.86 -34.56
N ASN A 3 3.93 -24.26 -35.00
CA ASN A 3 3.27 -23.19 -34.22
C ASN A 3 2.59 -23.66 -32.91
N ILE A 4 1.99 -24.84 -32.87
CA ILE A 4 1.28 -25.33 -31.67
C ILE A 4 2.28 -25.73 -30.59
N THR A 5 3.36 -26.43 -30.98
CA THR A 5 4.41 -26.83 -30.04
C THR A 5 5.11 -25.61 -29.44
N GLN A 6 5.41 -24.59 -30.24
CA GLN A 6 5.98 -23.32 -29.76
C GLN A 6 5.04 -22.59 -28.83
N LEU A 7 3.74 -22.54 -29.14
CA LEU A 7 2.72 -21.96 -28.28
C LEU A 7 2.59 -22.71 -26.94
N MET A 8 2.62 -24.03 -26.97
CA MET A 8 2.60 -24.87 -25.78
C MET A 8 3.84 -24.65 -24.92
N THR A 9 5.03 -24.62 -25.52
CA THR A 9 6.28 -24.35 -24.79
C THR A 9 6.25 -22.97 -24.16
N ALA A 10 5.89 -21.93 -24.91
CA ALA A 10 5.75 -20.59 -24.40
C ALA A 10 4.71 -20.47 -23.25
N PHE A 11 3.63 -21.24 -23.35
CA PHE A 11 2.62 -21.29 -22.27
C PHE A 11 3.16 -22.01 -21.03
N PHE A 12 3.88 -23.12 -21.16
CA PHE A 12 4.52 -23.80 -20.03
C PHE A 12 5.63 -22.95 -19.40
N ASP A 13 6.44 -22.29 -20.22
CA ASP A 13 7.46 -21.34 -19.75
C ASP A 13 6.81 -20.17 -18.99
N PHE A 14 5.72 -19.63 -19.52
CA PHE A 14 4.93 -18.63 -18.81
C PHE A 14 4.41 -19.13 -17.48
N LEU A 15 3.86 -20.33 -17.39
CA LEU A 15 3.33 -20.90 -16.14
C LEU A 15 4.43 -21.14 -15.10
N SER A 16 5.60 -21.63 -15.53
CA SER A 16 6.71 -22.03 -14.65
C SER A 16 7.66 -20.90 -14.27
N SER A 17 7.77 -19.85 -15.10
CA SER A 17 8.66 -18.71 -14.85
C SER A 17 8.18 -17.84 -13.67
N GLN A 18 9.15 -17.30 -12.94
CA GLN A 18 8.91 -16.22 -11.98
C GLN A 18 9.05 -14.87 -12.69
N ASP A 19 8.25 -13.91 -12.26
CA ASP A 19 8.37 -12.53 -12.70
C ASP A 19 8.39 -11.63 -11.46
N LYS A 20 9.56 -11.07 -11.12
CA LYS A 20 9.72 -10.18 -9.97
C LYS A 20 8.87 -8.92 -10.05
N ASN A 21 8.46 -8.54 -11.25
CA ASN A 21 7.60 -7.38 -11.49
C ASN A 21 6.11 -7.76 -11.61
N TRP A 22 5.73 -9.01 -11.29
CA TRP A 22 4.35 -9.47 -11.34
C TRP A 22 3.45 -8.63 -10.42
N SER A 23 2.56 -7.86 -11.04
CA SER A 23 1.73 -6.86 -10.36
C SER A 23 0.40 -6.68 -11.09
N LEU A 24 -0.60 -6.12 -10.41
CA LEU A 24 -1.94 -5.88 -10.95
C LEU A 24 -1.96 -4.95 -12.18
N CYS A 25 -0.90 -4.15 -12.40
CA CYS A 25 -0.78 -3.24 -13.54
C CYS A 25 -0.04 -3.84 -14.74
N THR A 26 0.50 -5.06 -14.64
CA THR A 26 1.27 -5.67 -15.72
C THR A 26 0.38 -6.33 -16.76
N PHE A 27 0.78 -6.26 -18.02
CA PHE A 27 0.04 -6.91 -19.11
C PHE A 27 -0.12 -8.43 -18.92
N PRO A 28 0.92 -9.19 -18.49
CA PRO A 28 0.76 -10.62 -18.22
C PRO A 28 -0.28 -10.92 -17.14
N PHE A 29 -0.35 -10.09 -16.08
CA PHE A 29 -1.41 -10.23 -15.08
C PHE A 29 -2.79 -9.95 -15.69
N MET A 30 -2.95 -8.85 -16.43
CA MET A 30 -4.24 -8.48 -17.03
C MET A 30 -4.76 -9.56 -17.97
N ALA A 31 -3.89 -10.13 -18.82
CA ALA A 31 -4.24 -11.25 -19.71
C ALA A 31 -4.67 -12.49 -18.91
N SER A 32 -3.91 -12.84 -17.87
CA SER A 32 -4.24 -13.97 -16.98
C SER A 32 -5.55 -13.72 -16.22
N PHE A 33 -5.78 -12.49 -15.78
CA PHE A 33 -6.99 -12.10 -15.08
C PHE A 33 -8.23 -12.19 -15.98
N LEU A 34 -8.13 -11.81 -17.25
CA LEU A 34 -9.25 -11.96 -18.20
C LEU A 34 -9.68 -13.42 -18.35
N VAL A 35 -8.71 -14.33 -18.52
CA VAL A 35 -8.99 -15.78 -18.58
C VAL A 35 -9.58 -16.28 -17.26
N PHE A 36 -8.95 -15.92 -16.15
CA PHE A 36 -9.45 -16.24 -14.82
C PHE A 36 -10.89 -15.74 -14.62
N PHE A 37 -11.17 -14.50 -14.98
CA PHE A 37 -12.46 -13.84 -14.74
C PHE A 37 -13.58 -14.47 -15.58
N ALA A 38 -13.30 -14.86 -16.83
CA ALA A 38 -14.25 -15.58 -17.68
C ALA A 38 -14.68 -16.92 -17.05
N ILE A 39 -13.73 -17.69 -16.52
CA ILE A 39 -14.02 -18.95 -15.80
C ILE A 39 -14.73 -18.66 -14.47
N TYR A 40 -14.30 -17.62 -13.74
CA TYR A 40 -14.91 -17.20 -12.48
C TYR A 40 -16.41 -16.91 -12.64
N ILE A 41 -16.81 -16.15 -13.67
CA ILE A 41 -18.22 -15.86 -13.96
C ILE A 41 -19.01 -17.15 -14.20
N GLY A 42 -18.43 -18.09 -14.95
CA GLY A 42 -19.04 -19.40 -15.19
C GLY A 42 -19.26 -20.19 -13.90
N LEU A 43 -18.21 -20.36 -13.10
CA LEU A 43 -18.23 -21.12 -11.85
C LEU A 43 -19.16 -20.50 -10.81
N ASN A 44 -19.21 -19.17 -10.73
CA ASN A 44 -20.02 -18.45 -9.74
C ASN A 44 -21.54 -18.73 -9.86
N ARG A 45 -22.00 -19.18 -11.04
CA ARG A 45 -23.40 -19.57 -11.31
C ARG A 45 -23.77 -20.97 -10.79
N TYR A 46 -22.76 -21.82 -10.52
CA TYR A 46 -23.04 -23.23 -10.24
C TYR A 46 -22.80 -23.65 -8.80
N ARG A 47 -21.66 -23.33 -8.19
CA ARG A 47 -21.31 -23.73 -6.81
C ARG A 47 -20.30 -22.82 -6.16
N GLN A 48 -20.69 -22.18 -5.08
CA GLN A 48 -19.85 -21.28 -4.29
C GLN A 48 -18.54 -21.92 -3.80
N THR A 49 -18.55 -23.19 -3.38
CA THR A 49 -17.34 -23.87 -2.91
C THR A 49 -16.28 -24.01 -4.01
N TRP A 50 -16.69 -24.34 -5.24
CA TRP A 50 -15.78 -24.42 -6.37
C TRP A 50 -15.22 -23.06 -6.76
N THR A 51 -16.05 -22.02 -6.68
CA THR A 51 -15.62 -20.64 -6.91
C THR A 51 -14.55 -20.22 -5.90
N LYS A 52 -14.75 -20.51 -4.60
CA LYS A 52 -13.73 -20.22 -3.58
C LYS A 52 -12.42 -20.96 -3.84
N ALA A 53 -12.50 -22.26 -4.11
CA ALA A 53 -11.32 -23.08 -4.42
C ALA A 53 -10.57 -22.56 -5.65
N TYR A 54 -11.29 -22.15 -6.69
CA TYR A 54 -10.70 -21.58 -7.90
C TYR A 54 -10.01 -20.23 -7.65
N VAL A 55 -10.64 -19.34 -6.88
CA VAL A 55 -10.02 -18.07 -6.48
C VAL A 55 -8.77 -18.30 -5.63
N ILE A 56 -8.80 -19.26 -4.70
CA ILE A 56 -7.63 -19.63 -3.88
C ILE A 56 -6.51 -20.17 -4.80
N ALA A 57 -6.84 -21.05 -5.74
CA ALA A 57 -5.85 -21.59 -6.69
C ALA A 57 -5.20 -20.48 -7.53
N PHE A 58 -5.99 -19.55 -8.05
CA PHE A 58 -5.45 -18.39 -8.78
C PHE A 58 -4.63 -17.46 -7.87
N SER A 59 -5.03 -17.28 -6.63
CA SER A 59 -4.27 -16.49 -5.65
C SER A 59 -2.91 -17.12 -5.34
N LEU A 60 -2.83 -18.45 -5.22
CA LEU A 60 -1.57 -19.15 -5.06
C LEU A 60 -0.71 -19.10 -6.34
N PHE A 61 -1.32 -19.20 -7.52
CA PHE A 61 -0.61 -18.96 -8.79
C PHE A 61 -0.04 -17.53 -8.84
N PHE A 62 -0.82 -16.53 -8.45
CA PHE A 62 -0.36 -15.14 -8.35
C PHE A 62 0.80 -14.99 -7.36
N ALA A 63 0.70 -15.62 -6.19
CA ALA A 63 1.78 -15.65 -5.20
C ALA A 63 3.04 -16.34 -5.73
N PHE A 64 2.90 -17.44 -6.49
CA PHE A 64 4.01 -18.12 -7.13
C PHE A 64 4.72 -17.23 -8.16
N LYS A 65 3.98 -16.56 -9.01
CA LYS A 65 4.55 -15.64 -10.01
C LYS A 65 5.39 -14.53 -9.35
N ALA A 66 4.91 -13.98 -8.23
CA ALA A 66 5.60 -12.91 -7.52
C ALA A 66 6.77 -13.41 -6.64
N ASN A 67 6.66 -14.59 -6.03
CA ASN A 67 7.55 -15.06 -4.95
C ASN A 67 8.29 -16.37 -5.25
N GLY A 68 7.92 -17.07 -6.33
CA GLY A 68 8.44 -18.40 -6.61
C GLY A 68 8.19 -19.38 -5.45
N VAL A 69 9.23 -20.11 -5.05
CA VAL A 69 9.14 -21.11 -3.98
C VAL A 69 8.71 -20.51 -2.64
N LEU A 70 9.00 -19.23 -2.39
CA LEU A 70 8.58 -18.54 -1.15
C LEU A 70 7.05 -18.37 -1.04
N MET A 71 6.31 -18.63 -2.12
CA MET A 71 4.84 -18.67 -2.07
C MET A 71 4.32 -19.62 -0.97
N TRP A 72 5.07 -20.70 -0.63
CA TRP A 72 4.65 -21.69 0.37
C TRP A 72 4.53 -21.11 1.79
N LEU A 73 5.16 -19.97 2.06
CA LEU A 73 4.96 -19.26 3.34
C LEU A 73 3.49 -18.85 3.54
N LEU A 74 2.81 -18.46 2.48
CA LEU A 74 1.43 -18.02 2.55
C LEU A 74 0.47 -19.12 3.04
N PRO A 75 0.40 -20.32 2.42
CA PRO A 75 -0.42 -21.42 2.95
C PRO A 75 0.05 -21.92 4.33
N ILE A 76 1.36 -21.94 4.63
CA ILE A 76 1.88 -22.34 5.95
C ILE A 76 1.37 -21.37 7.03
N VAL A 77 1.51 -20.05 6.81
CA VAL A 77 1.00 -19.05 7.75
C VAL A 77 -0.53 -19.12 7.85
N THR A 78 -1.21 -19.33 6.74
CA THR A 78 -2.68 -19.44 6.73
C THR A 78 -3.17 -20.61 7.58
N ILE A 79 -2.63 -21.80 7.37
CA ILE A 79 -3.05 -23.00 8.08
C ILE A 79 -2.66 -22.90 9.57
N SER A 80 -1.43 -22.47 9.87
CA SER A 80 -0.96 -22.35 11.26
C SER A 80 -1.75 -21.28 12.03
N SER A 81 -1.98 -20.11 11.46
CA SER A 81 -2.77 -19.04 12.07
C SER A 81 -4.21 -19.49 12.33
N TRP A 82 -4.87 -20.12 11.36
CA TRP A 82 -6.23 -20.63 11.52
C TRP A 82 -6.32 -21.66 12.65
N TYR A 83 -5.42 -22.66 12.63
CA TYR A 83 -5.42 -23.73 13.62
C TYR A 83 -5.14 -23.21 15.03
N LEU A 84 -4.08 -22.39 15.17
CA LEU A 84 -3.69 -21.83 16.47
C LEU A 84 -4.74 -20.87 17.03
N THR A 85 -5.37 -20.03 16.19
CA THR A 85 -6.47 -19.16 16.62
C THR A 85 -7.66 -19.98 17.12
N ARG A 86 -8.02 -21.04 16.41
CA ARG A 86 -9.11 -21.94 16.81
C ARG A 86 -8.78 -22.70 18.10
N PHE A 87 -7.52 -23.15 18.26
CA PHE A 87 -7.04 -23.78 19.49
C PHE A 87 -7.05 -22.81 20.67
N MET A 88 -6.52 -21.60 20.49
CA MET A 88 -6.55 -20.53 21.49
C MET A 88 -7.98 -20.27 22.02
N MET A 89 -8.96 -20.28 21.16
CA MET A 89 -10.37 -20.05 21.57
C MET A 89 -10.97 -21.17 22.42
N ARG A 90 -10.40 -22.38 22.38
CA ARG A 90 -10.79 -23.50 23.27
C ARG A 90 -10.19 -23.38 24.66
N LEU A 91 -9.13 -22.57 24.85
CA LEU A 91 -8.51 -22.36 26.15
C LEU A 91 -9.45 -21.66 27.13
N LYS A 92 -9.28 -21.93 28.44
CA LYS A 92 -10.05 -21.23 29.49
C LYS A 92 -9.85 -19.71 29.39
N ARG A 93 -10.95 -18.96 29.53
CA ARG A 93 -10.91 -17.49 29.55
C ARG A 93 -9.98 -17.01 30.68
N GLY A 94 -9.35 -15.83 30.49
CA GLY A 94 -8.43 -15.23 31.44
C GLY A 94 -6.97 -15.33 31.02
N LYS A 95 -6.04 -15.53 31.97
CA LYS A 95 -4.60 -15.49 31.72
C LYS A 95 -4.13 -16.48 30.65
N VAL A 96 -4.66 -17.73 30.70
CA VAL A 96 -4.26 -18.80 29.77
C VAL A 96 -4.59 -18.43 28.32
N ARG A 97 -5.81 -17.94 28.05
CA ARG A 97 -6.18 -17.50 26.69
C ARG A 97 -5.40 -16.28 26.25
N LYS A 98 -5.04 -15.35 27.17
CA LYS A 98 -4.20 -14.19 26.86
C LYS A 98 -2.77 -14.62 26.47
N ILE A 99 -2.20 -15.61 27.15
CA ILE A 99 -0.91 -16.21 26.77
C ILE A 99 -1.04 -16.89 25.40
N GLY A 100 -2.12 -17.64 25.17
CA GLY A 100 -2.42 -18.22 23.87
C GLY A 100 -2.46 -17.18 22.75
N LEU A 101 -3.12 -16.02 22.98
CA LEU A 101 -3.11 -14.90 22.02
C LEU A 101 -1.69 -14.42 21.71
N ALA A 102 -0.87 -14.22 22.75
CA ALA A 102 0.52 -13.76 22.55
C ALA A 102 1.34 -14.77 21.73
N ILE A 103 1.17 -16.07 21.98
CA ILE A 103 1.84 -17.13 21.21
C ILE A 103 1.39 -17.11 19.75
N VAL A 104 0.08 -16.99 19.47
CA VAL A 104 -0.41 -16.95 18.08
C VAL A 104 0.15 -15.74 17.36
N ILE A 105 0.07 -14.54 17.97
CA ILE A 105 0.61 -13.31 17.34
C ILE A 105 2.12 -13.45 17.09
N LEU A 106 2.88 -14.02 18.02
CA LEU A 106 4.32 -14.24 17.84
C LEU A 106 4.59 -15.21 16.69
N THR A 107 3.81 -16.29 16.57
CA THR A 107 3.93 -17.25 15.46
C THR A 107 3.63 -16.59 14.11
N GLU A 108 2.61 -15.73 14.05
CA GLU A 108 2.25 -14.97 12.84
C GLU A 108 3.33 -13.93 12.46
N LEU A 109 4.03 -13.37 13.45
CA LEU A 109 5.12 -12.41 13.25
C LEU A 109 6.45 -13.08 12.86
N LEU A 110 6.70 -14.33 13.24
CA LEU A 110 8.00 -15.00 13.04
C LEU A 110 8.52 -14.94 11.60
N PRO A 111 7.72 -15.24 10.55
CA PRO A 111 8.20 -15.12 9.17
C PRO A 111 8.59 -13.69 8.81
N LEU A 112 7.79 -12.70 9.24
CA LEU A 112 8.10 -11.30 9.00
C LEU A 112 9.39 -10.88 9.71
N LEU A 113 9.57 -11.26 10.96
CA LEU A 113 10.78 -10.97 11.73
C LEU A 113 12.00 -11.60 11.08
N TYR A 114 11.89 -12.84 10.63
CA TYR A 114 12.99 -13.55 9.98
C TYR A 114 13.38 -12.91 8.64
N TYR A 115 12.44 -12.79 7.72
CA TYR A 115 12.77 -12.34 6.36
C TYR A 115 13.06 -10.84 6.25
N LYS A 116 12.45 -10.00 7.10
CA LYS A 116 12.58 -8.55 6.99
C LYS A 116 13.60 -7.96 7.97
N TYR A 117 13.71 -8.49 9.18
CA TYR A 117 14.46 -7.82 10.25
C TYR A 117 15.75 -8.53 10.65
N SER A 118 16.05 -9.77 10.21
CA SER A 118 17.23 -10.51 10.64
C SER A 118 18.51 -9.74 10.34
N ASN A 119 18.72 -9.30 9.10
CA ASN A 119 19.94 -8.57 8.73
C ASN A 119 20.10 -7.28 9.54
N PHE A 120 19.04 -6.47 9.67
CA PHE A 120 19.06 -5.23 10.43
C PHE A 120 19.38 -5.47 11.93
N THR A 121 18.79 -6.51 12.50
CA THR A 121 19.06 -6.85 13.90
C THR A 121 20.50 -7.33 14.09
N LEU A 122 20.99 -8.19 13.20
CA LEU A 122 22.36 -8.68 13.24
C LEU A 122 23.37 -7.55 13.02
N GLU A 123 23.13 -6.63 12.11
CA GLU A 123 23.95 -5.42 11.88
C GLU A 123 24.11 -4.62 13.18
N ILE A 124 23.02 -4.31 13.88
CA ILE A 124 23.05 -3.61 15.17
C ILE A 124 23.88 -4.38 16.22
N PHE A 125 23.72 -5.70 16.31
CA PHE A 125 24.51 -6.51 17.24
C PHE A 125 25.99 -6.53 16.90
N HIS A 126 26.35 -6.61 15.61
CA HIS A 126 27.75 -6.60 15.18
C HIS A 126 28.39 -5.23 15.38
N GLU A 127 27.67 -4.14 15.17
CA GLU A 127 28.13 -2.78 15.50
C GLU A 127 28.43 -2.66 17.00
N LEU A 128 27.52 -3.13 17.86
CA LEU A 128 27.70 -3.10 19.32
C LEU A 128 28.87 -3.94 19.78
N LEU A 129 29.09 -5.11 19.17
CA LEU A 129 30.17 -6.03 19.50
C LEU A 129 31.49 -5.71 18.76
N ARG A 130 31.52 -4.68 17.91
CA ARG A 130 32.66 -4.28 17.05
C ARG A 130 33.20 -5.45 16.21
N SER A 131 32.31 -6.30 15.71
CA SER A 131 32.63 -7.47 14.89
C SER A 131 32.22 -7.24 13.44
N ASN A 132 32.80 -8.00 12.49
CA ASN A 132 32.44 -7.91 11.09
C ASN A 132 31.12 -8.62 10.82
N PHE A 133 30.24 -7.97 10.05
CA PHE A 133 28.96 -8.51 9.62
C PHE A 133 28.88 -8.52 8.09
N THR A 134 28.49 -9.65 7.54
CA THR A 134 28.14 -9.79 6.13
C THR A 134 26.66 -10.12 6.03
N PRO A 135 25.84 -9.20 5.47
CA PRO A 135 24.40 -9.44 5.34
C PRO A 135 24.14 -10.64 4.41
N GLU A 136 23.24 -11.52 4.84
CA GLU A 136 22.78 -12.61 3.99
C GLU A 136 21.85 -12.06 2.89
N LYS A 137 21.96 -12.61 1.67
CA LYS A 137 21.05 -12.30 0.57
C LYS A 137 19.69 -12.97 0.81
N MET A 138 18.87 -12.39 1.67
CA MET A 138 17.51 -12.85 1.90
C MET A 138 16.55 -12.23 0.86
N LEU A 139 15.81 -13.08 0.14
CA LEU A 139 14.71 -12.63 -0.70
C LEU A 139 13.50 -12.36 0.21
N LEU A 140 13.07 -11.10 0.27
CA LEU A 140 11.87 -10.73 1.02
C LEU A 140 10.62 -11.21 0.25
N PRO A 141 9.77 -12.07 0.84
CA PRO A 141 8.53 -12.48 0.19
C PRO A 141 7.59 -11.28 0.02
N VAL A 142 7.19 -11.03 -1.23
CA VAL A 142 6.28 -9.94 -1.57
C VAL A 142 4.95 -10.14 -0.84
N GLY A 143 4.46 -9.10 -0.18
CA GLY A 143 3.20 -9.12 0.56
C GLY A 143 3.28 -9.65 2.00
N ILE A 144 4.45 -10.13 2.47
CA ILE A 144 4.59 -10.71 3.82
C ILE A 144 4.08 -9.76 4.92
N SER A 145 4.38 -8.47 4.84
CA SER A 145 3.92 -7.46 5.80
C SER A 145 2.39 -7.32 5.82
N PHE A 146 1.76 -7.42 4.64
CA PHE A 146 0.31 -7.23 4.48
C PHE A 146 -0.48 -8.44 5.00
N PHE A 147 -0.15 -9.66 4.56
CA PHE A 147 -0.87 -10.84 5.03
C PHE A 147 -0.61 -11.15 6.51
N THR A 148 0.58 -10.84 7.05
CA THR A 148 0.87 -10.93 8.48
C THR A 148 -0.05 -10.02 9.30
N PHE A 149 -0.20 -8.75 8.90
CA PHE A 149 -1.10 -7.82 9.59
C PHE A 149 -2.57 -8.21 9.45
N GLN A 150 -2.93 -8.77 8.32
CA GLN A 150 -4.28 -9.30 8.10
C GLN A 150 -4.56 -10.51 9.01
N ALA A 151 -3.61 -11.45 9.15
CA ALA A 151 -3.72 -12.59 10.06
C ALA A 151 -3.84 -12.14 11.53
N ILE A 152 -2.95 -11.25 11.99
CA ILE A 152 -2.97 -10.71 13.36
C ILE A 152 -4.32 -10.03 13.64
N SER A 153 -4.84 -9.24 12.68
CA SER A 153 -6.13 -8.57 12.88
C SER A 153 -7.26 -9.59 13.08
N TYR A 154 -7.31 -10.66 12.29
CA TYR A 154 -8.29 -11.73 12.45
C TYR A 154 -8.17 -12.39 13.83
N THR A 155 -6.97 -12.82 14.23
CA THR A 155 -6.72 -13.46 15.52
C THR A 155 -7.15 -12.59 16.70
N VAL A 156 -6.81 -11.29 16.67
CA VAL A 156 -7.19 -10.34 17.72
C VAL A 156 -8.69 -10.07 17.73
N ASP A 157 -9.33 -9.95 16.57
CA ASP A 157 -10.77 -9.69 16.47
C ASP A 157 -11.61 -10.88 16.93
N ILE A 158 -11.17 -12.11 16.64
CA ILE A 158 -11.75 -13.33 17.21
C ILE A 158 -11.59 -13.35 18.76
N TYR A 159 -10.39 -13.06 19.26
CA TYR A 159 -10.13 -13.00 20.69
C TYR A 159 -10.99 -11.96 21.42
N LYS A 160 -11.17 -10.78 20.83
CA LYS A 160 -11.99 -9.68 21.38
C LYS A 160 -13.50 -9.87 21.16
N GLY A 161 -13.91 -10.87 20.39
CA GLY A 161 -15.33 -11.12 20.04
C GLY A 161 -15.90 -10.11 19.07
N ARG A 162 -15.07 -9.37 18.32
CA ARG A 162 -15.52 -8.45 17.26
C ARG A 162 -16.03 -9.21 16.04
N TYR A 163 -15.45 -10.38 15.78
CA TYR A 163 -15.96 -11.34 14.82
C TYR A 163 -16.50 -12.55 15.58
N PRO A 164 -17.76 -12.99 15.35
CA PRO A 164 -18.49 -13.82 16.32
C PRO A 164 -17.96 -15.23 16.48
N LYS A 165 -17.36 -15.83 15.43
CA LYS A 165 -16.83 -17.19 15.47
C LYS A 165 -15.66 -17.36 14.50
N THR A 166 -14.82 -18.39 14.75
CA THR A 166 -13.75 -18.75 13.81
C THR A 166 -14.34 -19.18 12.46
N ALA A 167 -13.80 -18.62 11.36
CA ALA A 167 -14.21 -18.99 10.02
C ALA A 167 -13.88 -20.46 9.70
N GLU A 168 -14.52 -21.05 8.71
CA GLU A 168 -14.09 -22.32 8.14
C GLU A 168 -12.76 -22.14 7.43
N LEU A 169 -11.97 -23.23 7.31
CA LEU A 169 -10.62 -23.14 6.74
C LEU A 169 -10.64 -22.57 5.31
N ILE A 170 -11.59 -22.98 4.48
CA ILE A 170 -11.68 -22.50 3.10
C ILE A 170 -11.98 -21.00 3.03
N ASP A 171 -12.85 -20.49 3.90
CA ASP A 171 -13.22 -19.06 3.96
C ASP A 171 -12.04 -18.23 4.49
N TYR A 172 -11.35 -18.73 5.52
CA TYR A 172 -10.17 -18.08 6.05
C TYR A 172 -9.01 -18.09 5.06
N THR A 173 -8.82 -19.21 4.33
CA THR A 173 -7.81 -19.29 3.26
C THR A 173 -8.12 -18.28 2.17
N PHE A 174 -9.37 -18.21 1.71
CA PHE A 174 -9.78 -17.18 0.76
C PHE A 174 -9.46 -15.77 1.28
N TYR A 175 -9.86 -15.48 2.51
CA TYR A 175 -9.65 -14.17 3.14
C TYR A 175 -8.20 -13.75 3.16
N LEU A 176 -7.29 -14.65 3.58
CA LEU A 176 -5.88 -14.31 3.76
C LEU A 176 -5.08 -14.33 2.45
N THR A 177 -5.49 -15.16 1.48
CA THR A 177 -4.77 -15.33 0.21
C THR A 177 -5.34 -14.51 -0.93
N PHE A 178 -6.44 -13.78 -0.75
CA PHE A 178 -7.17 -13.07 -1.82
C PHE A 178 -6.23 -12.18 -2.64
N PHE A 179 -5.94 -12.58 -3.87
CA PHE A 179 -4.87 -12.02 -4.70
C PHE A 179 -4.92 -10.49 -4.90
N PRO A 180 -6.07 -9.81 -4.99
CA PRO A 180 -6.08 -8.35 -5.11
C PRO A 180 -5.45 -7.64 -3.91
N LEU A 181 -5.49 -8.26 -2.72
CA LEU A 181 -4.96 -7.70 -1.48
C LEU A 181 -3.52 -8.13 -1.20
N LEU A 182 -3.03 -9.18 -1.87
CA LEU A 182 -1.87 -9.94 -1.43
C LEU A 182 -0.57 -9.14 -1.45
N ILE A 183 -0.31 -8.33 -2.48
CA ILE A 183 0.97 -7.60 -2.61
C ILE A 183 0.95 -6.31 -1.78
N ALA A 184 -0.03 -5.44 -2.04
CA ALA A 184 -0.13 -4.12 -1.42
C ALA A 184 -1.57 -3.57 -1.44
N GLY A 185 -2.55 -4.43 -1.49
CA GLY A 185 -3.95 -4.02 -1.36
C GLY A 185 -4.26 -3.49 0.04
N PRO A 186 -5.44 -2.87 0.25
CA PRO A 186 -5.84 -2.41 1.58
C PRO A 186 -5.88 -3.57 2.59
N ILE A 187 -5.28 -3.42 3.77
CA ILE A 187 -5.34 -4.41 4.86
C ILE A 187 -6.79 -4.54 5.33
N THR A 188 -7.49 -5.52 4.78
CA THR A 188 -8.93 -5.67 4.96
C THR A 188 -9.27 -6.48 6.21
N ARG A 189 -10.24 -6.01 7.01
CA ARG A 189 -10.68 -6.70 8.22
C ARG A 189 -11.54 -7.91 7.90
N ALA A 190 -11.50 -8.90 8.80
CA ALA A 190 -12.36 -10.08 8.71
C ALA A 190 -13.86 -9.72 8.65
N GLU A 191 -14.29 -8.74 9.44
CA GLU A 191 -15.69 -8.25 9.46
C GLU A 191 -16.16 -7.65 8.12
N VAL A 192 -15.25 -7.23 7.25
CA VAL A 192 -15.57 -6.65 5.93
C VAL A 192 -15.64 -7.73 4.86
N LEU A 193 -14.62 -8.60 4.77
CA LEU A 193 -14.48 -9.53 3.64
C LEU A 193 -15.14 -10.89 3.90
N LEU A 194 -15.00 -11.47 5.11
CA LEU A 194 -15.52 -12.82 5.37
C LEU A 194 -17.04 -12.95 5.19
N PRO A 195 -17.90 -12.00 5.63
CA PRO A 195 -19.33 -12.08 5.34
C PRO A 195 -19.62 -12.13 3.84
N GLN A 196 -18.87 -11.38 3.05
CA GLN A 196 -19.02 -11.37 1.60
C GLN A 196 -18.54 -12.67 0.94
N VAL A 197 -17.49 -13.32 1.48
CA VAL A 197 -17.01 -14.63 1.03
C VAL A 197 -18.02 -15.73 1.35
N GLN A 198 -18.73 -15.61 2.47
CA GLN A 198 -19.72 -16.59 2.93
C GLN A 198 -21.07 -16.46 2.23
N THR A 199 -21.36 -15.30 1.63
CA THR A 199 -22.61 -15.04 0.92
C THR A 199 -22.47 -15.42 -0.57
N PRO A 200 -23.40 -16.18 -1.15
CA PRO A 200 -23.42 -16.46 -2.58
C PRO A 200 -23.44 -15.17 -3.42
N LYS A 201 -22.75 -15.18 -4.55
CA LYS A 201 -22.65 -14.04 -5.48
C LYS A 201 -23.56 -14.24 -6.70
N ASP A 202 -24.76 -14.73 -6.49
CA ASP A 202 -25.70 -15.10 -7.58
C ASP A 202 -26.08 -13.90 -8.45
N ASN A 203 -26.12 -12.69 -7.85
CA ASN A 203 -26.37 -11.44 -8.55
C ASN A 203 -25.29 -10.41 -8.19
N VAL A 204 -24.31 -10.25 -9.05
CA VAL A 204 -23.31 -9.19 -8.88
C VAL A 204 -23.98 -7.85 -9.19
N ASN A 205 -23.86 -6.92 -8.25
CA ASN A 205 -24.40 -5.56 -8.41
C ASN A 205 -23.67 -4.85 -9.56
N GLU A 206 -24.37 -4.52 -10.65
CA GLU A 206 -23.81 -3.86 -11.83
C GLU A 206 -23.11 -2.55 -11.48
N ASN A 207 -23.68 -1.77 -10.55
CA ASN A 207 -23.04 -0.52 -10.10
C ASN A 207 -21.69 -0.78 -9.43
N LEU A 208 -21.53 -1.89 -8.70
CA LEU A 208 -20.26 -2.27 -8.10
C LEU A 208 -19.24 -2.65 -9.18
N VAL A 209 -19.67 -3.37 -10.23
CA VAL A 209 -18.83 -3.72 -11.38
C VAL A 209 -18.35 -2.46 -12.12
N TYR A 210 -19.27 -1.52 -12.41
CA TYR A 210 -18.90 -0.28 -13.08
C TYR A 210 -18.04 0.63 -12.20
N LYS A 211 -18.26 0.66 -10.89
CA LYS A 211 -17.35 1.30 -9.92
C LYS A 211 -15.97 0.65 -9.97
N GLY A 212 -15.93 -0.69 -10.04
CA GLY A 212 -14.68 -1.44 -10.19
C GLY A 212 -13.91 -1.07 -11.46
N LEU A 213 -14.60 -0.98 -12.60
CA LEU A 213 -14.00 -0.56 -13.87
C LEU A 213 -13.47 0.88 -13.80
N TRP A 214 -14.22 1.81 -13.19
CA TRP A 214 -13.76 3.17 -12.93
C TRP A 214 -12.45 3.20 -12.14
N LEU A 215 -12.39 2.43 -11.04
CA LEU A 215 -11.20 2.36 -10.20
C LEU A 215 -10.00 1.74 -10.93
N ILE A 216 -10.21 0.73 -11.77
CA ILE A 216 -9.14 0.16 -12.60
C ILE A 216 -8.61 1.21 -13.59
N ILE A 217 -9.47 1.97 -14.25
CA ILE A 217 -9.08 3.05 -15.15
C ILE A 217 -8.27 4.12 -14.40
N CYS A 218 -8.78 4.59 -13.26
CA CYS A 218 -8.07 5.55 -12.42
C CYS A 218 -6.72 5.01 -11.91
N GLY A 219 -6.70 3.75 -11.50
CA GLY A 219 -5.48 3.08 -11.03
C GLY A 219 -4.41 2.97 -12.10
N LEU A 220 -4.79 2.62 -13.32
CA LEU A 220 -3.88 2.56 -14.47
C LEU A 220 -3.30 3.94 -14.81
N ILE A 221 -4.14 4.97 -14.86
CA ILE A 221 -3.68 6.35 -15.09
C ILE A 221 -2.70 6.77 -13.99
N LYS A 222 -3.05 6.57 -12.73
CA LYS A 222 -2.23 6.96 -11.59
C LYS A 222 -0.88 6.23 -11.58
N LYS A 223 -0.88 4.90 -11.74
CA LYS A 223 0.34 4.09 -11.65
C LYS A 223 1.16 4.20 -12.94
N ALA A 224 0.60 3.81 -14.08
CA ALA A 224 1.37 3.61 -15.29
C ALA A 224 1.68 4.92 -16.06
N LEU A 225 0.78 5.91 -16.01
CA LEU A 225 0.97 7.16 -16.77
C LEU A 225 1.59 8.28 -15.93
N ILE A 226 1.27 8.36 -14.64
CA ILE A 226 1.74 9.44 -13.77
C ILE A 226 2.95 9.00 -12.95
N ALA A 227 2.78 8.02 -12.06
CA ALA A 227 3.81 7.67 -11.08
C ALA A 227 5.09 7.15 -11.73
N ASP A 228 4.98 6.22 -12.69
CA ASP A 228 6.13 5.61 -13.37
C ASP A 228 6.87 6.62 -14.25
N TYR A 229 6.15 7.59 -14.85
CA TYR A 229 6.79 8.66 -15.60
C TYR A 229 7.56 9.63 -14.68
N ILE A 230 6.94 10.08 -13.58
CA ILE A 230 7.59 10.97 -12.61
C ILE A 230 8.81 10.31 -11.96
N ALA A 231 8.75 8.99 -11.73
CA ALA A 231 9.84 8.21 -11.15
C ALA A 231 11.16 8.32 -11.90
N GLN A 232 11.14 8.52 -13.23
CA GLN A 232 12.35 8.57 -14.04
C GLN A 232 13.31 9.68 -13.57
N TYR A 233 12.80 10.89 -13.39
CA TYR A 233 13.61 11.99 -12.87
C TYR A 233 13.92 11.84 -11.37
N ASN A 234 12.94 11.44 -10.58
CA ASN A 234 13.11 11.29 -9.15
C ASN A 234 14.20 10.27 -8.79
N ASN A 235 14.32 9.17 -9.54
CA ASN A 235 15.40 8.21 -9.34
C ASN A 235 16.78 8.84 -9.58
N ILE A 236 16.93 9.65 -10.63
CA ILE A 236 18.20 10.37 -10.89
C ILE A 236 18.59 11.24 -9.69
N VAL A 237 17.61 11.97 -9.11
CA VAL A 237 17.87 12.85 -7.97
C VAL A 237 18.25 12.06 -6.73
N PHE A 238 17.48 11.04 -6.37
CA PHE A 238 17.72 10.27 -5.14
C PHE A 238 18.92 9.32 -5.22
N ASP A 239 19.30 8.89 -6.43
CA ASP A 239 20.48 8.04 -6.63
C ASP A 239 21.79 8.85 -6.65
N ALA A 240 21.75 10.13 -7.05
CA ALA A 240 22.94 10.98 -7.13
C ALA A 240 22.61 12.46 -6.80
N PRO A 241 22.21 12.79 -5.55
CA PRO A 241 21.80 14.15 -5.18
C PRO A 241 22.91 15.19 -5.32
N ALA A 242 24.16 14.81 -5.08
CA ALA A 242 25.30 15.70 -5.20
C ALA A 242 25.57 16.17 -6.65
N SER A 243 25.08 15.45 -7.65
CA SER A 243 25.22 15.83 -9.07
C SER A 243 24.11 16.76 -9.55
N GLN A 244 23.08 17.01 -8.72
CA GLN A 244 21.95 17.83 -9.05
C GLN A 244 22.05 19.21 -8.41
N SER A 245 21.50 20.24 -9.09
CA SER A 245 21.37 21.57 -8.49
C SER A 245 20.39 21.56 -7.31
N GLY A 246 20.43 22.58 -6.45
CA GLY A 246 19.48 22.72 -5.35
C GLY A 246 18.04 22.78 -5.81
N PHE A 247 17.76 23.45 -6.94
CA PHE A 247 16.42 23.47 -7.53
C PHE A 247 16.03 22.10 -8.06
N GLY A 248 16.93 21.37 -8.71
CA GLY A 248 16.70 19.99 -9.17
C GLY A 248 16.39 19.05 -8.01
N ASN A 249 17.14 19.14 -6.91
CA ASN A 249 16.88 18.38 -5.68
C ASN A 249 15.48 18.70 -5.09
N LEU A 250 15.09 19.98 -5.03
CA LEU A 250 13.75 20.39 -4.59
C LEU A 250 12.65 19.79 -5.48
N MET A 251 12.83 19.85 -6.79
CA MET A 251 11.88 19.25 -7.73
C MET A 251 11.79 17.73 -7.56
N GLY A 252 12.91 17.05 -7.33
CA GLY A 252 12.91 15.60 -7.04
C GLY A 252 12.13 15.24 -5.77
N VAL A 253 12.25 16.04 -4.69
CA VAL A 253 11.49 15.83 -3.45
C VAL A 253 9.98 16.07 -3.65
N LEU A 254 9.61 17.14 -4.34
CA LEU A 254 8.21 17.43 -4.67
C LEU A 254 7.64 16.38 -5.62
N GLY A 255 8.42 15.99 -6.63
CA GLY A 255 8.07 14.91 -7.54
C GLY A 255 7.87 13.58 -6.83
N PHE A 256 8.73 13.24 -5.85
CA PHE A 256 8.56 12.02 -5.07
C PHE A 256 7.29 12.05 -4.20
N SER A 257 6.91 13.20 -3.65
CA SER A 257 5.64 13.35 -2.94
C SER A 257 4.44 13.03 -3.83
N VAL A 258 4.47 13.47 -5.09
CA VAL A 258 3.44 13.13 -6.08
C VAL A 258 3.54 11.65 -6.48
N GLN A 259 4.74 11.16 -6.79
CA GLN A 259 4.98 9.78 -7.20
C GLN A 259 4.45 8.78 -6.18
N ILE A 260 4.85 8.88 -4.91
CA ILE A 260 4.46 7.91 -3.87
C ILE A 260 2.94 7.85 -3.67
N TYR A 261 2.25 8.98 -3.78
CA TYR A 261 0.80 9.01 -3.71
C TYR A 261 0.15 8.34 -4.92
N PHE A 262 0.56 8.70 -6.13
CA PHE A 262 -0.05 8.17 -7.35
C PHE A 262 0.31 6.70 -7.56
N ASP A 263 1.51 6.26 -7.18
CA ASP A 263 1.92 4.86 -7.20
C ASP A 263 1.03 4.03 -6.26
N PHE A 264 0.94 4.42 -5.00
CA PHE A 264 0.25 3.61 -4.01
C PHE A 264 -1.29 3.75 -4.07
N SER A 265 -1.81 4.94 -4.31
CA SER A 265 -3.26 5.09 -4.52
C SER A 265 -3.71 4.40 -5.80
N GLY A 266 -2.89 4.43 -6.86
CA GLY A 266 -3.16 3.73 -8.11
C GLY A 266 -3.21 2.22 -7.92
N TYR A 267 -2.24 1.65 -7.20
CA TYR A 267 -2.26 0.23 -6.86
C TYR A 267 -3.47 -0.15 -5.99
N SER A 268 -3.81 0.69 -5.01
CA SER A 268 -5.01 0.48 -4.17
C SER A 268 -6.30 0.51 -4.99
N ASP A 269 -6.41 1.44 -5.94
CA ASP A 269 -7.57 1.53 -6.84
C ASP A 269 -7.68 0.29 -7.73
N LEU A 270 -6.55 -0.22 -8.27
CA LEU A 270 -6.53 -1.48 -9.01
C LEU A 270 -7.00 -2.66 -8.17
N ALA A 271 -6.49 -2.78 -6.94
CA ALA A 271 -6.85 -3.86 -6.02
C ALA A 271 -8.34 -3.84 -5.66
N ILE A 272 -8.86 -2.66 -5.31
CA ILE A 272 -10.28 -2.46 -4.97
C ILE A 272 -11.15 -2.69 -6.23
N GLY A 273 -10.70 -2.19 -7.37
CA GLY A 273 -11.40 -2.33 -8.65
C GLY A 273 -11.52 -3.77 -9.11
N VAL A 274 -10.43 -4.55 -9.05
CA VAL A 274 -10.43 -5.99 -9.38
C VAL A 274 -11.34 -6.77 -8.43
N ALA A 275 -11.28 -6.47 -7.12
CA ALA A 275 -12.19 -7.08 -6.15
C ALA A 275 -13.65 -6.73 -6.44
N ALA A 276 -13.95 -5.48 -6.81
CA ALA A 276 -15.30 -5.03 -7.15
C ALA A 276 -15.86 -5.70 -8.42
N LEU A 277 -15.03 -5.93 -9.45
CA LEU A 277 -15.42 -6.74 -10.62
C LEU A 277 -15.86 -8.16 -10.22
N MET A 278 -15.18 -8.73 -9.20
CA MET A 278 -15.54 -10.05 -8.65
C MET A 278 -16.72 -10.00 -7.67
N GLY A 279 -17.32 -8.84 -7.45
CA GLY A 279 -18.46 -8.66 -6.53
C GLY A 279 -18.07 -8.48 -5.06
N TYR A 280 -16.81 -8.18 -4.74
CA TYR A 280 -16.33 -7.90 -3.39
C TYR A 280 -16.12 -6.41 -3.17
N GLU A 281 -16.84 -5.81 -2.22
CA GLU A 281 -16.70 -4.41 -1.88
C GLU A 281 -15.64 -4.23 -0.80
N LEU A 282 -14.59 -3.45 -1.11
CA LEU A 282 -13.52 -3.09 -0.21
C LEU A 282 -13.59 -1.60 0.14
N LYS A 283 -12.99 -1.22 1.28
CA LYS A 283 -12.93 0.18 1.72
C LYS A 283 -11.80 0.93 1.02
N ASP A 284 -12.02 2.23 0.79
CA ASP A 284 -11.00 3.13 0.24
C ASP A 284 -9.76 3.18 1.16
N ASN A 285 -8.59 3.29 0.52
CA ASN A 285 -7.32 3.39 1.22
C ASN A 285 -6.74 4.81 1.23
N PHE A 286 -7.22 5.69 0.33
CA PHE A 286 -6.80 7.08 0.21
C PHE A 286 -7.99 7.99 -0.05
N ARG A 287 -7.97 9.22 0.54
CA ARG A 287 -8.97 10.28 0.34
C ARG A 287 -8.31 11.64 0.20
N PHE A 288 -7.68 11.91 -0.94
CA PHE A 288 -7.02 13.20 -1.24
C PHE A 288 -6.12 13.71 -0.08
N PRO A 289 -5.09 12.96 0.35
CA PRO A 289 -4.34 13.24 1.57
C PRO A 289 -3.57 14.56 1.56
N TYR A 290 -3.12 15.03 0.40
CA TYR A 290 -2.41 16.31 0.32
C TYR A 290 -3.32 17.55 0.36
N GLN A 291 -4.64 17.37 0.49
CA GLN A 291 -5.56 18.48 0.83
C GLN A 291 -5.62 18.75 2.34
N SER A 292 -4.92 17.96 3.15
CA SER A 292 -4.98 18.05 4.62
C SER A 292 -4.37 19.33 5.15
N LEU A 293 -5.02 19.92 6.15
CA LEU A 293 -4.56 21.15 6.81
C LEU A 293 -3.69 20.87 8.05
N ASN A 294 -3.57 19.61 8.46
CA ASN A 294 -2.75 19.18 9.59
C ASN A 294 -2.41 17.69 9.49
N LEU A 295 -1.40 17.24 10.26
CA LEU A 295 -0.91 15.86 10.21
C LEU A 295 -1.93 14.81 10.69
N THR A 296 -2.82 15.16 11.61
CA THR A 296 -3.87 14.21 12.04
C THR A 296 -4.85 13.95 10.91
N GLU A 297 -5.26 14.98 10.19
CA GLU A 297 -6.11 14.87 9.01
C GLU A 297 -5.39 14.10 7.90
N PHE A 298 -4.10 14.38 7.66
CA PHE A 298 -3.29 13.63 6.70
C PHE A 298 -3.36 12.12 6.95
N TRP A 299 -3.15 11.65 8.17
CA TRP A 299 -3.20 10.23 8.53
C TRP A 299 -4.61 9.64 8.53
N HIS A 300 -5.66 10.44 8.54
CA HIS A 300 -7.03 9.99 8.30
C HIS A 300 -7.33 9.79 6.81
N ARG A 301 -6.53 10.38 5.91
CA ARG A 301 -6.71 10.37 4.46
C ARG A 301 -5.65 9.52 3.73
N TRP A 302 -4.48 9.33 4.35
CA TRP A 302 -3.34 8.55 3.82
C TRP A 302 -3.36 7.14 4.39
N HIS A 303 -3.28 6.12 3.48
CA HIS A 303 -3.17 4.69 3.85
C HIS A 303 -4.10 4.31 5.01
N ILE A 304 -5.38 4.57 4.81
CA ILE A 304 -6.44 4.49 5.85
C ILE A 304 -6.48 3.10 6.50
N ALA A 305 -6.29 2.05 5.69
CA ALA A 305 -6.26 0.67 6.17
C ALA A 305 -5.15 0.44 7.20
N LEU A 306 -3.92 0.92 6.93
CA LEU A 306 -2.79 0.80 7.84
C LEU A 306 -2.96 1.72 9.07
N SER A 307 -3.34 2.97 8.86
CA SER A 307 -3.55 3.95 9.96
C SER A 307 -4.60 3.47 10.96
N THR A 308 -5.70 2.89 10.48
CA THR A 308 -6.72 2.28 11.33
C THR A 308 -6.22 0.99 11.98
N TRP A 309 -5.37 0.21 11.30
CA TRP A 309 -4.75 -0.98 11.89
C TRP A 309 -3.89 -0.60 13.10
N PHE A 310 -2.97 0.34 12.96
CA PHE A 310 -2.12 0.80 14.08
C PHE A 310 -2.95 1.41 15.21
N ARG A 311 -4.02 2.15 14.90
CA ARG A 311 -4.95 2.66 15.91
C ARG A 311 -5.58 1.52 16.72
N ASP A 312 -6.13 0.49 16.06
CA ASP A 312 -6.99 -0.52 16.69
C ASP A 312 -6.20 -1.63 17.39
N TYR A 313 -4.99 -1.94 16.89
CA TYR A 313 -4.19 -3.06 17.39
C TYR A 313 -2.92 -2.64 18.14
N LEU A 314 -2.51 -1.39 18.06
CA LEU A 314 -1.35 -0.87 18.80
C LEU A 314 -1.73 0.30 19.72
N TYR A 315 -2.24 1.40 19.17
CA TYR A 315 -2.50 2.63 19.93
C TYR A 315 -3.56 2.43 21.04
N ILE A 316 -4.72 1.87 20.70
CA ILE A 316 -5.79 1.60 21.67
C ILE A 316 -5.36 0.60 22.75
N PRO A 317 -4.72 -0.54 22.45
CA PRO A 317 -4.19 -1.47 23.46
C PRO A 317 -3.15 -0.87 24.41
N LEU A 318 -2.33 0.09 23.95
CA LEU A 318 -1.38 0.83 24.79
C LEU A 318 -2.06 1.82 25.77
N GLY A 319 -3.38 1.99 25.65
CA GLY A 319 -4.20 2.87 26.49
C GLY A 319 -4.87 4.02 25.70
N GLY A 320 -4.51 4.21 24.44
CA GLY A 320 -5.10 5.26 23.59
C GLY A 320 -4.97 6.66 24.22
N ASN A 321 -6.08 7.38 24.27
CA ASN A 321 -6.20 8.71 24.88
C ASN A 321 -6.84 8.71 26.30
N ARG A 322 -7.00 7.50 26.90
CA ARG A 322 -7.77 7.36 28.17
C ARG A 322 -6.92 7.51 29.43
N LYS A 323 -5.59 7.59 29.31
CA LYS A 323 -4.64 7.58 30.44
C LYS A 323 -3.86 8.91 30.58
N GLY A 324 -4.52 10.03 30.26
CA GLY A 324 -3.93 11.36 30.32
C GLY A 324 -3.17 11.76 29.04
N GLU A 325 -2.80 13.04 28.98
CA GLU A 325 -2.23 13.65 27.77
C GLU A 325 -0.83 13.13 27.45
N LEU A 326 0.06 13.06 28.44
CA LEU A 326 1.42 12.57 28.25
C LEU A 326 1.42 11.14 27.66
N ARG A 327 0.54 10.27 28.18
CA ARG A 327 0.40 8.91 27.67
C ARG A 327 -0.16 8.90 26.24
N THR A 328 -1.05 9.81 25.92
CA THR A 328 -1.60 10.00 24.58
C THR A 328 -0.50 10.38 23.57
N TYR A 329 0.38 11.32 23.95
CA TYR A 329 1.52 11.74 23.14
C TYR A 329 2.50 10.59 22.92
N LEU A 330 2.89 9.91 24.00
CA LEU A 330 3.80 8.76 23.93
C LEU A 330 3.23 7.62 23.07
N ASN A 331 1.96 7.28 23.26
CA ASN A 331 1.32 6.23 22.45
C ASN A 331 1.29 6.59 20.96
N SER A 332 1.04 7.86 20.63
CA SER A 332 1.03 8.34 19.24
C SER A 332 2.43 8.29 18.61
N PHE A 333 3.43 8.75 19.39
CA PHE A 333 4.82 8.72 18.97
C PHE A 333 5.32 7.29 18.74
N LEU A 334 5.09 6.37 19.67
CA LEU A 334 5.47 4.96 19.56
C LEU A 334 4.75 4.27 18.38
N ALA A 335 3.47 4.59 18.15
CA ALA A 335 2.73 4.03 17.02
C ALA A 335 3.37 4.42 15.68
N MET A 336 3.88 5.66 15.53
CA MET A 336 4.55 6.11 14.31
C MET A 336 5.95 5.49 14.14
N ILE A 337 6.71 5.30 15.22
CA ILE A 337 8.00 4.58 15.15
C ILE A 337 7.78 3.14 14.66
N VAL A 338 6.78 2.44 15.24
CA VAL A 338 6.46 1.07 14.81
C VAL A 338 5.93 1.05 13.38
N ALA A 339 5.20 2.09 12.93
CA ALA A 339 4.80 2.23 11.55
C ALA A 339 6.01 2.41 10.62
N GLY A 340 7.00 3.21 11.02
CA GLY A 340 8.26 3.35 10.28
C GLY A 340 8.99 2.01 10.17
N LEU A 341 9.19 1.30 11.26
CA LEU A 341 9.79 -0.03 11.26
C LEU A 341 9.01 -1.02 10.36
N TRP A 342 7.69 -0.95 10.34
CA TRP A 342 6.88 -1.80 9.47
C TRP A 342 7.16 -1.55 7.98
N HIS A 343 7.45 -0.31 7.57
CA HIS A 343 7.80 0.01 6.19
C HIS A 343 9.14 -0.62 5.78
N GLY A 344 10.17 -0.54 6.62
CA GLY A 344 11.47 -1.12 6.29
C GLY A 344 12.38 -1.28 7.50
N ALA A 345 13.27 -2.27 7.42
CA ALA A 345 14.30 -2.55 8.40
C ALA A 345 15.52 -1.64 8.16
N SER A 346 15.38 -0.35 8.42
CA SER A 346 16.42 0.66 8.23
C SER A 346 16.23 1.83 9.18
N TRP A 347 17.32 2.47 9.58
CA TRP A 347 17.30 3.70 10.37
C TRP A 347 16.53 4.83 9.69
N MET A 348 16.53 4.87 8.35
CA MET A 348 15.83 5.89 7.57
C MET A 348 14.30 5.84 7.82
N PHE A 349 13.71 4.65 7.88
CA PHE A 349 12.29 4.47 8.22
C PHE A 349 11.99 4.80 9.68
N ILE A 350 12.95 4.56 10.59
CA ILE A 350 12.82 4.98 12.00
C ILE A 350 12.77 6.49 12.08
N VAL A 351 13.69 7.20 11.39
CA VAL A 351 13.70 8.68 11.33
C VAL A 351 12.40 9.22 10.75
N TRP A 352 11.90 8.63 9.66
CA TRP A 352 10.59 8.96 9.10
C TRP A 352 9.47 8.79 10.13
N GLY A 353 9.44 7.68 10.86
CA GLY A 353 8.46 7.43 11.92
C GLY A 353 8.57 8.41 13.08
N VAL A 354 9.79 8.78 13.50
CA VAL A 354 10.07 9.80 14.53
C VAL A 354 9.54 11.16 14.08
N LEU A 355 9.82 11.60 12.86
CA LEU A 355 9.31 12.87 12.33
C LEU A 355 7.79 12.91 12.37
N HIS A 356 7.11 11.92 11.82
CA HIS A 356 5.64 11.87 11.88
C HIS A 356 5.11 11.77 13.30
N GLY A 357 5.80 11.05 14.19
CA GLY A 357 5.45 10.96 15.61
C GLY A 357 5.55 12.33 16.30
N ILE A 358 6.65 13.06 16.10
CA ILE A 358 6.84 14.43 16.64
C ILE A 358 5.75 15.36 16.12
N GLY A 359 5.52 15.37 14.81
CA GLY A 359 4.52 16.24 14.20
C GLY A 359 3.09 15.98 14.73
N LEU A 360 2.72 14.70 14.95
CA LEU A 360 1.42 14.37 15.56
C LEU A 360 1.34 14.80 17.03
N VAL A 361 2.43 14.70 17.79
CA VAL A 361 2.49 15.16 19.18
C VAL A 361 2.35 16.67 19.23
N ILE A 362 3.09 17.41 18.40
CA ILE A 362 2.98 18.89 18.31
C ILE A 362 1.55 19.29 17.96
N HIS A 363 0.96 18.69 16.91
CA HIS A 363 -0.41 19.01 16.53
C HIS A 363 -1.41 18.75 17.66
N LYS A 364 -1.30 17.62 18.38
CA LYS A 364 -2.17 17.30 19.54
C LYS A 364 -1.95 18.26 20.69
N PHE A 365 -0.70 18.64 20.97
CA PHE A 365 -0.36 19.63 21.99
C PHE A 365 -1.00 20.99 21.66
N CYS A 366 -0.84 21.48 20.44
CA CYS A 366 -1.46 22.73 19.99
C CYS A 366 -2.97 22.70 20.17
N ARG A 367 -3.61 21.60 19.74
CA ARG A 367 -5.07 21.42 19.88
C ARG A 367 -5.53 21.42 21.33
N ASN A 368 -4.85 20.70 22.22
CA ASN A 368 -5.23 20.62 23.62
C ASN A 368 -5.07 21.97 24.37
N ASN A 369 -4.14 22.82 23.91
CA ASN A 369 -3.91 24.14 24.44
C ASN A 369 -4.66 25.26 23.69
N GLY A 370 -5.52 24.90 22.73
CA GLY A 370 -6.31 25.87 21.96
C GLY A 370 -5.51 26.73 20.98
N LEU A 371 -4.26 26.33 20.67
CA LEU A 371 -3.38 27.01 19.71
C LEU A 371 -3.76 26.70 18.26
N ASP A 372 -4.65 25.76 18.04
CA ASP A 372 -5.23 25.40 16.74
C ASP A 372 -6.47 26.24 16.38
N LYS A 373 -6.93 27.11 17.30
CA LYS A 373 -8.05 28.04 17.06
C LYS A 373 -7.61 29.22 16.21
N ILE A 374 -7.25 28.92 14.98
CA ILE A 374 -6.86 29.92 13.95
C ILE A 374 -8.13 30.33 13.20
N PRO A 375 -8.30 31.63 12.84
CA PRO A 375 -9.45 32.09 12.05
C PRO A 375 -9.65 31.25 10.79
N ASP A 376 -10.88 30.76 10.55
CA ASP A 376 -11.19 29.94 9.39
C ASP A 376 -11.39 30.82 8.14
N ASN A 377 -10.27 31.16 7.46
CA ASN A 377 -10.27 31.90 6.22
C ASN A 377 -9.30 31.27 5.20
N LYS A 378 -9.37 31.72 3.95
CA LYS A 378 -8.55 31.16 2.86
C LYS A 378 -7.04 31.27 3.09
N TYR A 379 -6.58 32.32 3.79
CA TYR A 379 -5.14 32.55 4.01
C TYR A 379 -4.60 31.59 5.08
N THR A 380 -5.31 31.42 6.18
CA THR A 380 -4.93 30.48 7.24
C THR A 380 -5.00 29.04 6.76
N LYS A 381 -6.02 28.69 5.97
CA LYS A 381 -6.07 27.37 5.30
C LYS A 381 -4.87 27.16 4.36
N GLY A 382 -4.52 28.16 3.55
CA GLY A 382 -3.36 28.09 2.66
C GLY A 382 -2.05 27.89 3.42
N ILE A 383 -1.83 28.62 4.50
CA ILE A 383 -0.63 28.47 5.36
C ILE A 383 -0.60 27.09 6.02
N SER A 384 -1.72 26.65 6.62
CA SER A 384 -1.82 25.32 7.26
C SER A 384 -1.57 24.19 6.26
N TRP A 385 -2.13 24.29 5.05
CA TRP A 385 -1.86 23.37 3.96
C TRP A 385 -0.38 23.36 3.58
N PHE A 386 0.21 24.53 3.35
CA PHE A 386 1.61 24.66 2.95
C PHE A 386 2.55 24.04 4.01
N ILE A 387 2.34 24.35 5.30
CA ILE A 387 3.14 23.78 6.40
C ILE A 387 2.99 22.25 6.43
N THR A 388 1.76 21.75 6.31
CA THR A 388 1.48 20.32 6.37
C THR A 388 2.10 19.58 5.19
N PHE A 389 1.90 20.09 3.97
CA PHE A 389 2.46 19.50 2.74
C PHE A 389 3.99 19.53 2.76
N SER A 390 4.61 20.68 3.13
CA SER A 390 6.07 20.80 3.23
C SER A 390 6.65 19.85 4.27
N TYR A 391 6.01 19.71 5.43
CA TYR A 391 6.44 18.79 6.48
C TYR A 391 6.40 17.33 6.01
N VAL A 392 5.32 16.94 5.37
CA VAL A 392 5.16 15.59 4.82
C VAL A 392 6.18 15.34 3.71
N SER A 393 6.40 16.31 2.82
CA SER A 393 7.41 16.22 1.75
C SER A 393 8.84 16.10 2.30
N LEU A 394 9.16 16.84 3.37
CA LEU A 394 10.43 16.68 4.10
C LEU A 394 10.58 15.27 4.68
N ALA A 395 9.53 14.72 5.29
CA ALA A 395 9.56 13.38 5.83
C ALA A 395 9.73 12.32 4.72
N TRP A 396 9.19 12.54 3.52
CA TRP A 396 9.38 11.64 2.38
C TRP A 396 10.84 11.54 1.91
N ILE A 397 11.70 12.54 2.18
CA ILE A 397 13.14 12.44 1.90
C ILE A 397 13.72 11.21 2.63
N PHE A 398 13.43 11.08 3.92
CA PHE A 398 13.91 9.95 4.73
C PHE A 398 13.23 8.62 4.36
N PHE A 399 12.05 8.65 3.78
CA PHE A 399 11.40 7.43 3.29
C PHE A 399 12.07 6.88 2.02
N ARG A 400 12.60 7.75 1.13
CA ARG A 400 13.15 7.35 -0.17
C ARG A 400 14.67 7.26 -0.20
N ALA A 401 15.37 8.10 0.55
CA ALA A 401 16.83 8.12 0.55
C ALA A 401 17.41 6.79 1.04
N ALA A 402 18.46 6.33 0.38
CA ALA A 402 19.11 5.08 0.70
C ALA A 402 19.77 5.11 2.10
N ASP A 403 20.34 6.25 2.47
CA ASP A 403 21.07 6.47 3.72
C ASP A 403 20.98 7.92 4.19
N MET A 404 21.53 8.18 5.38
CA MET A 404 21.53 9.50 6.00
C MET A 404 22.36 10.52 5.18
N THR A 405 23.43 10.09 4.54
CA THR A 405 24.29 10.95 3.72
C THR A 405 23.50 11.47 2.52
N THR A 406 22.80 10.59 1.82
CA THR A 406 21.89 10.96 0.71
C THR A 406 20.83 11.96 1.16
N ALA A 407 20.16 11.70 2.29
CA ALA A 407 19.12 12.59 2.82
C ALA A 407 19.67 13.97 3.20
N THR A 408 20.81 14.02 3.90
CA THR A 408 21.46 15.29 4.30
C THR A 408 21.98 16.06 3.11
N THR A 409 22.56 15.40 2.11
CA THR A 409 23.01 16.05 0.86
C THR A 409 21.84 16.68 0.11
N LEU A 410 20.71 15.99 -0.01
CA LEU A 410 19.50 16.55 -0.60
C LEU A 410 19.06 17.83 0.13
N ILE A 411 18.99 17.77 1.45
CA ILE A 411 18.56 18.91 2.28
C ILE A 411 19.55 20.08 2.17
N ASP A 412 20.85 19.79 2.24
CA ASP A 412 21.90 20.81 2.16
C ASP A 412 21.87 21.53 0.80
N ASN A 413 21.79 20.80 -0.30
CA ASN A 413 21.66 21.38 -1.63
C ASN A 413 20.41 22.25 -1.78
N ILE A 414 19.26 21.80 -1.26
CA ILE A 414 18.02 22.59 -1.29
C ILE A 414 18.18 23.89 -0.49
N LEU A 415 18.88 23.88 0.64
CA LEU A 415 19.01 25.04 1.50
C LEU A 415 20.05 26.06 0.99
N HIS A 416 21.13 25.62 0.33
CA HIS A 416 22.28 26.45 0.09
C HIS A 416 22.62 26.69 -1.40
N THR A 417 22.07 25.88 -2.33
CA THR A 417 22.49 25.93 -3.74
C THR A 417 21.36 26.23 -4.74
N ILE A 418 20.16 26.64 -4.27
CA ILE A 418 19.08 27.04 -5.19
C ILE A 418 19.44 28.34 -5.89
N SER A 419 19.35 28.35 -7.24
CA SER A 419 19.50 29.54 -8.05
C SER A 419 18.36 29.69 -9.08
N LEU A 420 18.11 30.92 -9.54
CA LEU A 420 17.15 31.19 -10.62
C LEU A 420 17.62 30.62 -11.97
N ALA A 421 18.94 30.57 -12.17
CA ALA A 421 19.52 29.97 -13.38
C ALA A 421 19.21 28.48 -13.45
N ASP A 422 19.36 27.76 -12.32
CA ASP A 422 19.02 26.33 -12.25
C ASP A 422 17.53 26.07 -12.47
N ALA A 423 16.67 26.95 -11.94
CA ALA A 423 15.24 26.88 -12.19
C ALA A 423 14.90 27.02 -13.68
N TYR A 424 15.55 27.98 -14.36
CA TYR A 424 15.37 28.16 -15.79
C TYR A 424 15.88 26.94 -16.58
N THR A 425 17.07 26.45 -16.28
CA THR A 425 17.64 25.24 -16.90
C THR A 425 16.70 24.05 -16.73
N PHE A 426 16.20 23.81 -15.51
CA PHE A 426 15.25 22.75 -15.23
C PHE A 426 13.97 22.84 -16.06
N LEU A 427 13.41 24.05 -16.20
CA LEU A 427 12.21 24.29 -17.01
C LEU A 427 12.44 23.97 -18.50
N MET A 428 13.65 24.18 -19.00
CA MET A 428 14.00 23.86 -20.39
C MET A 428 14.29 22.38 -20.61
N GLU A 429 14.88 21.70 -19.63
CA GLU A 429 15.27 20.29 -19.73
C GLU A 429 14.11 19.33 -19.44
N TYR A 430 13.22 19.68 -18.50
CA TYR A 430 12.14 18.80 -17.99
C TYR A 430 10.73 19.39 -18.08
N PRO A 431 10.34 20.06 -19.20
CA PRO A 431 9.05 20.75 -19.28
C PRO A 431 7.86 19.78 -19.19
N LEU A 432 7.95 18.60 -19.80
CA LEU A 432 6.89 17.59 -19.76
C LEU A 432 6.75 16.96 -18.36
N TRP A 433 7.87 16.69 -17.71
CA TRP A 433 7.86 16.17 -16.34
C TRP A 433 7.16 17.16 -15.40
N LEU A 434 7.50 18.44 -15.48
CA LEU A 434 6.88 19.50 -14.70
C LEU A 434 5.37 19.62 -15.00
N ALA A 435 4.98 19.56 -16.28
CA ALA A 435 3.59 19.58 -16.67
C ALA A 435 2.80 18.40 -16.06
N VAL A 436 3.36 17.19 -16.08
CA VAL A 436 2.74 16.02 -15.46
C VAL A 436 2.60 16.19 -13.94
N VAL A 437 3.62 16.71 -13.24
CA VAL A 437 3.55 16.98 -11.80
C VAL A 437 2.46 18.01 -11.49
N LEU A 438 2.39 19.12 -12.24
CA LEU A 438 1.38 20.18 -12.03
C LEU A 438 -0.03 19.67 -12.31
N ILE A 439 -0.25 18.97 -13.41
CA ILE A 439 -1.55 18.34 -13.74
C ILE A 439 -1.96 17.35 -12.65
N SER A 440 -1.00 16.58 -12.12
CA SER A 440 -1.26 15.62 -11.05
C SER A 440 -1.71 16.31 -9.76
N LEU A 441 -1.10 17.45 -9.40
CA LEU A 441 -1.50 18.25 -8.25
C LEU A 441 -2.89 18.87 -8.45
N GLU A 442 -3.20 19.33 -9.65
CA GLU A 442 -4.55 19.83 -10.00
C GLU A 442 -5.61 18.72 -9.89
N ILE A 443 -5.34 17.53 -10.44
CA ILE A 443 -6.23 16.36 -10.32
C ILE A 443 -6.41 16.00 -8.83
N HIS A 444 -5.36 16.08 -8.03
CA HIS A 444 -5.44 15.80 -6.59
C HIS A 444 -6.21 16.87 -5.82
N SER A 445 -6.29 18.08 -6.33
CA SER A 445 -7.00 19.23 -5.72
C SER A 445 -8.50 19.25 -6.00
N ILE A 446 -9.01 18.34 -6.82
CA ILE A 446 -10.45 18.19 -7.13
C ILE A 446 -11.20 17.90 -5.82
N ARG A 447 -12.35 18.55 -5.63
CA ARG A 447 -13.22 18.28 -4.47
C ARG A 447 -13.80 16.86 -4.55
N GLU A 448 -13.94 16.22 -3.41
CA GLU A 448 -14.52 14.87 -3.33
C GLU A 448 -15.92 14.80 -3.97
N THR A 449 -16.71 15.88 -3.87
CA THR A 449 -18.01 16.00 -4.55
C THR A 449 -17.92 15.90 -6.06
N ASP A 450 -16.91 16.55 -6.65
CA ASP A 450 -16.72 16.60 -8.10
C ASP A 450 -16.17 15.26 -8.62
N TYR A 451 -15.27 14.63 -7.85
CA TYR A 451 -14.80 13.27 -8.14
C TYR A 451 -15.97 12.28 -8.12
N ASN A 452 -16.82 12.32 -7.09
CA ASN A 452 -17.98 11.43 -6.97
C ASN A 452 -19.00 11.69 -8.08
N TRP A 453 -19.15 12.93 -8.53
CA TRP A 453 -19.99 13.28 -9.67
C TRP A 453 -19.45 12.66 -10.98
N LEU A 454 -18.13 12.77 -11.23
CA LEU A 454 -17.49 12.15 -12.40
C LEU A 454 -17.66 10.64 -12.39
N GLN A 455 -17.41 9.98 -11.23
CA GLN A 455 -17.62 8.55 -11.05
C GLN A 455 -19.08 8.15 -11.34
N SER A 456 -20.05 8.90 -10.81
CA SER A 456 -21.48 8.65 -11.06
C SER A 456 -21.84 8.81 -12.53
N LYS A 457 -21.30 9.83 -13.21
CA LYS A 457 -21.50 10.00 -14.66
C LYS A 457 -20.93 8.83 -15.46
N PHE A 458 -19.75 8.34 -15.11
CA PHE A 458 -19.17 7.15 -15.72
C PHE A 458 -20.04 5.91 -15.47
N ILE A 459 -20.45 5.64 -14.22
CA ILE A 459 -21.29 4.50 -13.87
C ILE A 459 -22.61 4.49 -14.66
N ASN A 460 -23.24 5.65 -14.84
CA ASN A 460 -24.51 5.79 -15.54
C ASN A 460 -24.36 5.97 -17.07
N SER A 461 -23.16 6.00 -17.62
CA SER A 461 -22.92 6.10 -19.07
C SER A 461 -23.25 4.77 -19.77
N SER A 462 -23.34 4.79 -21.11
CA SER A 462 -23.52 3.58 -21.88
C SER A 462 -22.28 2.66 -21.81
N TRP A 463 -22.44 1.37 -22.03
CA TRP A 463 -21.35 0.39 -22.04
C TRP A 463 -20.30 0.73 -23.14
N LEU A 464 -20.71 1.31 -24.27
CA LEU A 464 -19.80 1.74 -25.32
C LEU A 464 -18.85 2.85 -24.85
N VAL A 465 -19.37 3.84 -24.13
CA VAL A 465 -18.55 4.94 -23.56
C VAL A 465 -17.51 4.36 -22.57
N LYS A 466 -17.93 3.45 -21.71
CA LYS A 466 -17.02 2.78 -20.76
C LYS A 466 -15.92 2.01 -21.49
N LEU A 467 -16.30 1.24 -22.53
CA LEU A 467 -15.36 0.49 -23.35
C LEU A 467 -14.38 1.41 -24.10
N CYS A 468 -14.87 2.49 -24.69
CA CYS A 468 -14.00 3.46 -25.38
C CYS A 468 -12.99 4.11 -24.42
N ILE A 469 -13.44 4.56 -23.25
CA ILE A 469 -12.54 5.14 -22.23
C ILE A 469 -11.49 4.12 -21.80
N PHE A 470 -11.91 2.89 -21.49
CA PHE A 470 -10.99 1.83 -21.10
C PHE A 470 -9.97 1.51 -22.22
N ALA A 471 -10.42 1.39 -23.47
CA ALA A 471 -9.55 1.12 -24.61
C ALA A 471 -8.53 2.24 -24.85
N VAL A 472 -8.96 3.51 -24.75
CA VAL A 472 -8.05 4.66 -24.87
C VAL A 472 -7.00 4.63 -23.76
N VAL A 473 -7.40 4.42 -22.50
CA VAL A 473 -6.46 4.37 -21.39
C VAL A 473 -5.49 3.19 -21.56
N MET A 474 -5.98 2.00 -21.95
CA MET A 474 -5.12 0.85 -22.24
C MET A 474 -4.12 1.15 -23.35
N GLN A 475 -4.56 1.79 -24.45
CA GLN A 475 -3.66 2.17 -25.55
C GLN A 475 -2.59 3.17 -25.08
N LEU A 476 -2.96 4.15 -24.24
CA LEU A 476 -2.01 5.09 -23.66
C LEU A 476 -1.00 4.36 -22.77
N VAL A 477 -1.46 3.47 -21.90
CA VAL A 477 -0.57 2.65 -21.05
C VAL A 477 0.39 1.82 -21.89
N ILE A 478 -0.10 1.11 -22.93
CA ILE A 478 0.76 0.31 -23.81
C ILE A 478 1.80 1.16 -24.53
N ASN A 479 1.42 2.34 -25.01
CA ASN A 479 2.33 3.20 -25.78
C ASN A 479 3.35 3.93 -24.91
N LEU A 480 2.97 4.36 -23.70
CA LEU A 480 3.81 5.18 -22.82
C LEU A 480 4.60 4.36 -21.79
N SER A 481 4.21 3.12 -21.51
CA SER A 481 4.94 2.23 -20.61
C SER A 481 6.12 1.50 -21.30
N HIS A 482 6.63 2.00 -22.42
CA HIS A 482 7.69 1.37 -23.22
C HIS A 482 9.03 1.16 -22.51
N HIS A 483 9.26 1.78 -21.36
CA HIS A 483 10.44 1.54 -20.54
C HIS A 483 10.02 1.01 -19.18
N SER A 484 10.13 -0.32 -19.00
CA SER A 484 10.01 -1.07 -17.74
C SER A 484 9.05 -0.44 -16.70
N ILE A 485 7.86 -1.03 -16.55
CA ILE A 485 6.97 -0.73 -15.41
C ILE A 485 7.84 -0.74 -14.14
N GLN A 486 7.89 0.40 -13.46
CA GLN A 486 8.68 0.49 -12.23
C GLN A 486 8.07 -0.45 -11.18
N PRO A 487 8.90 -1.21 -10.45
CA PRO A 487 8.38 -2.02 -9.36
C PRO A 487 7.57 -1.14 -8.42
N PHE A 488 6.50 -1.70 -7.87
CA PHE A 488 5.71 -0.98 -6.88
C PHE A 488 6.62 -0.56 -5.71
N ILE A 489 6.50 0.69 -5.28
CA ILE A 489 7.46 1.32 -4.35
C ILE A 489 7.65 0.50 -3.05
N TYR A 490 6.60 -0.12 -2.53
CA TYR A 490 6.66 -0.96 -1.32
C TYR A 490 7.26 -2.36 -1.53
N THR A 491 7.54 -2.78 -2.76
CA THR A 491 8.28 -4.02 -3.04
C THR A 491 9.78 -3.80 -3.11
N GLN A 492 10.22 -2.56 -2.98
CA GLN A 492 11.65 -2.19 -3.01
C GLN A 492 12.28 -2.12 -1.60
N PHE A 493 11.47 -2.18 -0.54
CA PHE A 493 11.89 -2.03 0.86
C PHE A 493 11.74 -3.31 1.69
#